data_ee0a10823fb6f16140c6645cca25562e
#
_entry.id   ee0a10823fb6f16140c6645cca25562e
#
_cell.length_a   1.000
_cell.length_b   1.000
_cell.length_c   1.000
_cell.angle_alpha   90.00
_cell.angle_beta   90.00
_cell.angle_gamma   90.00
#
_symmetry.space_group_name_H-M   'P 1'
#
loop_
_entity.id
_entity.type
_entity.pdbx_description
1 polymer ?
#
loop_
_entity_poly.entity_id
_entity_poly.type
_entity_poly.pdbx_seq_one_letter_code
_entity_poly.pdbx_strand_id
1 'polypeptide(L)'
;MKVVDKLEKFYDRNLILVVEGETNYCEYMSESEKELVERLKERNNFTGKKGEVLSLNFIQNDRLISMDILGFGKKEEISDNLFREVIFKYLSDKKGSILISTNTKELVKVEILCEIVGNINYSFDEFKEKKSEKLDVEFFNIELTNLEESLILNEATDVTRNLVDLPANIINPITLAERTVELGKEFGFEVEVLDDNKIQELGMNLLYS
;
A
#
# COMPACT_ATOMS: atom_id res chain seq x y z
N MET A 1 7.43 0.90 3.95
CA MET A 1 6.71 -0.04 4.85
C MET A 1 7.71 -0.81 5.69
N LYS A 2 7.46 -1.02 6.97
CA LYS A 2 8.31 -1.82 7.87
C LYS A 2 7.49 -2.42 9.02
N VAL A 3 8.07 -3.42 9.70
CA VAL A 3 7.52 -3.99 10.95
C VAL A 3 8.13 -3.28 12.14
N VAL A 4 7.32 -3.04 13.14
CA VAL A 4 7.75 -2.54 14.45
C VAL A 4 7.23 -3.48 15.54
N ASP A 5 8.07 -3.77 16.52
CA ASP A 5 7.75 -4.57 17.71
C ASP A 5 7.50 -3.70 18.94
N LYS A 6 7.84 -2.40 18.84
CA LYS A 6 7.61 -1.39 19.87
C LYS A 6 7.10 -0.10 19.26
N LEU A 7 6.23 0.57 20.00
CA LEU A 7 5.74 1.89 19.61
C LEU A 7 6.77 2.96 20.01
N GLU A 8 7.68 3.27 19.11
CA GLU A 8 8.73 4.27 19.32
C GLU A 8 8.32 5.70 18.91
N LYS A 9 7.28 5.81 18.07
CA LYS A 9 6.73 7.06 17.56
C LYS A 9 5.22 7.10 17.62
N PHE A 10 4.64 8.29 17.50
CA PHE A 10 3.21 8.44 17.29
C PHE A 10 2.89 8.39 15.79
N TYR A 11 1.78 7.74 15.47
CA TYR A 11 1.22 7.67 14.13
C TYR A 11 0.01 8.60 14.04
N ASP A 12 -0.22 9.15 12.86
CA ASP A 12 -1.40 9.97 12.61
C ASP A 12 -2.68 9.15 12.79
N ARG A 13 -2.56 7.83 12.53
CA ARG A 13 -3.66 6.89 12.66
C ARG A 13 -3.18 5.49 13.04
N ASN A 14 -3.92 4.85 13.94
CA ASN A 14 -3.79 3.42 14.22
C ASN A 14 -4.97 2.69 13.58
N LEU A 15 -4.70 1.70 12.74
CA LEU A 15 -5.70 0.86 12.07
C LEU A 15 -5.64 -0.55 12.63
N ILE A 16 -6.76 -1.00 13.19
CA ILE A 16 -6.93 -2.34 13.71
C ILE A 16 -7.82 -3.12 12.75
N LEU A 17 -7.30 -4.23 12.22
CA LEU A 17 -8.06 -5.13 11.35
C LEU A 17 -8.71 -6.22 12.20
N VAL A 18 -10.02 -6.43 12.03
CA VAL A 18 -10.79 -7.42 12.79
C VAL A 18 -11.70 -8.25 11.90
N VAL A 19 -12.01 -9.47 12.32
CA VAL A 19 -13.08 -10.28 11.74
C VAL A 19 -14.35 -10.20 12.58
N GLU A 20 -15.49 -10.57 12.00
CA GLU A 20 -16.79 -10.53 12.66
C GLU A 20 -16.80 -11.43 13.90
N GLY A 21 -17.28 -10.86 15.01
CA GLY A 21 -17.37 -11.59 16.29
C GLY A 21 -16.07 -11.69 17.09
N GLU A 22 -14.94 -11.19 16.58
CA GLU A 22 -13.70 -11.12 17.36
C GLU A 22 -13.70 -9.92 18.32
N THR A 23 -13.31 -10.19 19.56
CA THR A 23 -13.13 -9.18 20.62
C THR A 23 -11.67 -8.82 20.84
N ASN A 24 -10.80 -9.21 19.90
CA ASN A 24 -9.37 -9.13 20.07
C ASN A 24 -8.86 -7.70 19.87
N TYR A 25 -8.14 -7.25 20.89
CA TYR A 25 -7.45 -5.95 20.92
C TYR A 25 -5.97 -6.13 20.67
N CYS A 26 -5.34 -5.11 20.14
CA CYS A 26 -3.90 -5.13 19.97
C CYS A 26 -3.18 -5.20 21.32
N GLU A 27 -2.12 -5.95 21.38
CA GLU A 27 -1.31 -6.18 22.59
C GLU A 27 -0.80 -4.87 23.24
N TYR A 28 -0.65 -3.80 22.43
CA TYR A 28 -0.19 -2.51 22.93
C TYR A 28 -1.29 -1.66 23.60
N MET A 29 -2.56 -2.07 23.55
CA MET A 29 -3.66 -1.33 24.16
C MET A 29 -3.70 -1.59 25.67
N SER A 30 -3.86 -0.52 26.44
CA SER A 30 -4.14 -0.61 27.86
C SER A 30 -5.54 -1.18 28.12
N GLU A 31 -5.78 -1.72 29.30
CA GLU A 31 -7.11 -2.25 29.67
C GLU A 31 -8.20 -1.17 29.59
N SER A 32 -7.89 0.07 29.96
CA SER A 32 -8.84 1.20 29.85
C SER A 32 -9.22 1.54 28.40
N GLU A 33 -8.26 1.41 27.47
CA GLU A 33 -8.52 1.59 26.03
C GLU A 33 -9.38 0.46 25.48
N LYS A 34 -9.12 -0.79 25.89
CA LYS A 34 -9.94 -1.95 25.53
C LYS A 34 -11.39 -1.79 26.00
N GLU A 35 -11.59 -1.41 27.28
CA GLU A 35 -12.94 -1.14 27.81
C GLU A 35 -13.66 -0.03 27.04
N LEU A 36 -12.95 1.05 26.68
CA LEU A 36 -13.53 2.14 25.89
C LEU A 36 -13.99 1.64 24.53
N VAL A 37 -13.14 0.85 23.85
CA VAL A 37 -13.47 0.27 22.55
C VAL A 37 -14.70 -0.61 22.62
N GLU A 38 -14.83 -1.49 23.65
CA GLU A 38 -16.02 -2.34 23.80
C GLU A 38 -17.30 -1.54 23.99
N ARG A 39 -17.29 -0.53 24.87
CA ARG A 39 -18.45 0.36 25.06
C ARG A 39 -18.84 1.08 23.76
N LEU A 40 -17.87 1.45 22.93
CA LEU A 40 -18.11 2.14 21.67
C LEU A 40 -18.60 1.18 20.59
N LYS A 41 -18.11 -0.06 20.56
CA LYS A 41 -18.66 -1.12 19.69
C LYS A 41 -20.13 -1.35 19.99
N GLU A 42 -20.49 -1.54 21.27
CA GLU A 42 -21.88 -1.72 21.70
C GLU A 42 -22.75 -0.51 21.31
N ARG A 43 -22.30 0.71 21.64
CA ARG A 43 -23.04 1.95 21.34
C ARG A 43 -23.30 2.16 19.86
N ASN A 44 -22.34 1.78 19.00
CA ASN A 44 -22.42 1.97 17.54
C ASN A 44 -22.94 0.72 16.82
N ASN A 45 -23.28 -0.34 17.54
CA ASN A 45 -23.64 -1.65 16.98
C ASN A 45 -22.58 -2.21 16.01
N PHE A 46 -21.30 -1.92 16.29
CA PHE A 46 -20.19 -2.40 15.47
C PHE A 46 -20.01 -3.90 15.72
N THR A 47 -20.01 -4.67 14.64
CA THR A 47 -19.90 -6.14 14.71
C THR A 47 -18.69 -6.69 13.95
N GLY A 48 -17.96 -5.83 13.22
CA GLY A 48 -16.83 -6.23 12.39
C GLY A 48 -17.22 -6.75 11.01
N LYS A 49 -18.44 -6.45 10.53
CA LYS A 49 -18.89 -6.81 9.17
C LYS A 49 -17.99 -6.19 8.10
N LYS A 50 -18.04 -6.77 6.91
CA LYS A 50 -17.27 -6.30 5.75
C LYS A 50 -17.36 -4.79 5.54
N GLY A 51 -16.23 -4.10 5.62
CA GLY A 51 -16.10 -2.66 5.38
C GLY A 51 -16.71 -1.77 6.45
N GLU A 52 -17.15 -2.32 7.58
CA GLU A 52 -17.61 -1.55 8.73
C GLU A 52 -16.41 -0.89 9.42
N VAL A 53 -16.53 0.41 9.71
CA VAL A 53 -15.45 1.19 10.34
C VAL A 53 -15.96 1.81 11.63
N LEU A 54 -15.25 1.58 12.73
CA LEU A 54 -15.44 2.27 14.00
C LEU A 54 -14.25 3.20 14.23
N SER A 55 -14.50 4.51 14.20
CA SER A 55 -13.47 5.54 14.38
C SER A 55 -13.50 6.12 15.77
N LEU A 56 -12.34 6.24 16.37
CA LEU A 56 -12.10 6.79 17.69
C LEU A 56 -11.03 7.88 17.60
N ASN A 57 -11.27 8.98 18.32
CA ASN A 57 -10.27 10.00 18.49
C ASN A 57 -10.11 10.27 19.99
N PHE A 58 -8.89 10.25 20.47
CA PHE A 58 -8.58 10.52 21.86
C PHE A 58 -7.28 11.30 21.99
N ILE A 59 -7.08 11.93 23.14
CA ILE A 59 -5.86 12.67 23.43
C ILE A 59 -4.96 11.79 24.30
N GLN A 60 -3.73 11.59 23.85
CA GLN A 60 -2.69 10.90 24.61
C GLN A 60 -1.41 11.74 24.56
N ASN A 61 -0.87 12.09 25.74
CA ASN A 61 0.32 12.95 25.87
C ASN A 61 0.20 14.26 25.06
N ASP A 62 -0.93 14.95 25.21
CA ASP A 62 -1.27 16.21 24.51
C ASP A 62 -1.32 16.13 22.98
N ARG A 63 -1.47 14.93 22.42
CA ARG A 63 -1.62 14.70 21.00
C ARG A 63 -2.94 14.03 20.70
N LEU A 64 -3.58 14.46 19.61
CA LEU A 64 -4.75 13.78 19.07
C LEU A 64 -4.29 12.50 18.37
N ILE A 65 -4.81 11.36 18.81
CA ILE A 65 -4.58 10.06 18.21
C ILE A 65 -5.89 9.60 17.58
N SER A 66 -5.83 9.22 16.31
CA SER A 66 -6.93 8.58 15.62
C SER A 66 -6.72 7.06 15.63
N MET A 67 -7.76 6.33 15.97
CA MET A 67 -7.80 4.87 15.91
C MET A 67 -9.04 4.45 15.13
N ASP A 68 -8.85 3.63 14.11
CA ASP A 68 -9.95 3.05 13.35
C ASP A 68 -9.91 1.52 13.49
N ILE A 69 -11.08 0.93 13.66
CA ILE A 69 -11.26 -0.51 13.65
C ILE A 69 -12.02 -0.86 12.38
N LEU A 70 -11.42 -1.67 11.52
CA LEU A 70 -11.94 -2.03 10.20
C LEU A 70 -12.35 -3.50 10.18
N GLY A 71 -13.63 -3.76 9.93
CA GLY A 71 -14.22 -5.08 9.84
C GLY A 71 -14.04 -5.73 8.47
N PHE A 72 -13.74 -7.02 8.46
CA PHE A 72 -13.60 -7.84 7.26
C PHE A 72 -14.74 -8.84 7.05
N GLY A 73 -15.69 -8.90 7.98
CA GLY A 73 -16.75 -9.91 7.96
C GLY A 73 -16.27 -11.25 8.51
N LYS A 74 -16.94 -12.34 8.11
CA LYS A 74 -16.62 -13.68 8.60
C LYS A 74 -15.29 -14.18 8.07
N LYS A 75 -14.50 -14.83 8.93
CA LYS A 75 -13.14 -15.30 8.58
C LYS A 75 -13.14 -16.21 7.35
N GLU A 76 -14.13 -17.07 7.21
CA GLU A 76 -14.25 -18.03 6.12
C GLU A 76 -14.56 -17.40 4.75
N GLU A 77 -15.06 -16.17 4.75
CA GLU A 77 -15.44 -15.44 3.54
C GLU A 77 -14.31 -14.54 3.02
N ILE A 78 -13.20 -14.42 3.76
CA ILE A 78 -12.11 -13.52 3.43
C ILE A 78 -11.25 -14.12 2.30
N SER A 79 -11.48 -13.64 1.09
CA SER A 79 -10.66 -13.89 -0.08
C SER A 79 -9.67 -12.73 -0.32
N ASP A 80 -8.69 -12.94 -1.19
CA ASP A 80 -7.74 -11.89 -1.60
C ASP A 80 -8.47 -10.70 -2.24
N ASN A 81 -9.53 -10.95 -3.02
CA ASN A 81 -10.34 -9.90 -3.63
C ASN A 81 -11.12 -9.09 -2.58
N LEU A 82 -11.69 -9.76 -1.57
CA LEU A 82 -12.40 -9.08 -0.49
C LEU A 82 -11.41 -8.22 0.32
N PHE A 83 -10.24 -8.77 0.64
CA PHE A 83 -9.20 -8.04 1.36
C PHE A 83 -8.76 -6.80 0.58
N ARG A 84 -8.48 -6.95 -0.73
CA ARG A 84 -8.11 -5.83 -1.62
C ARG A 84 -9.18 -4.75 -1.65
N GLU A 85 -10.45 -5.12 -1.84
CA GLU A 85 -11.58 -4.19 -1.89
C GLU A 85 -11.71 -3.38 -0.60
N VAL A 86 -11.71 -4.05 0.56
CA VAL A 86 -11.93 -3.41 1.87
C VAL A 86 -10.76 -2.48 2.23
N ILE A 87 -9.52 -2.95 2.07
CA ILE A 87 -8.32 -2.17 2.39
C ILE A 87 -8.17 -0.98 1.42
N PHE A 88 -8.34 -1.20 0.12
CA PHE A 88 -8.23 -0.11 -0.87
C PHE A 88 -9.25 0.99 -0.59
N LYS A 89 -10.51 0.62 -0.37
CA LYS A 89 -11.57 1.58 -0.04
C LYS A 89 -11.25 2.38 1.23
N TYR A 90 -10.66 1.74 2.23
CA TYR A 90 -10.30 2.42 3.48
C TYR A 90 -9.08 3.34 3.32
N LEU A 91 -8.02 2.90 2.62
CA LEU A 91 -6.76 3.63 2.51
C LEU A 91 -6.73 4.71 1.43
N SER A 92 -7.60 4.65 0.42
CA SER A 92 -7.51 5.46 -0.80
C SER A 92 -7.57 6.98 -0.59
N ASP A 93 -8.18 7.43 0.51
CA ASP A 93 -8.29 8.85 0.89
C ASP A 93 -7.35 9.25 2.04
N LYS A 94 -6.55 8.32 2.54
CA LYS A 94 -5.67 8.54 3.70
C LYS A 94 -4.31 9.07 3.28
N LYS A 95 -3.72 9.86 4.16
CA LYS A 95 -2.37 10.45 4.06
C LYS A 95 -1.65 10.32 5.40
N GLY A 96 -0.34 10.58 5.38
CA GLY A 96 0.47 10.54 6.59
C GLY A 96 0.83 9.13 7.05
N SER A 97 1.08 8.96 8.34
CA SER A 97 1.58 7.72 8.92
C SER A 97 0.45 6.86 9.51
N ILE A 98 0.38 5.60 9.10
CA ILE A 98 -0.59 4.62 9.61
C ILE A 98 0.14 3.41 10.21
N LEU A 99 -0.22 3.05 11.44
CA LEU A 99 0.17 1.79 12.05
C LEU A 99 -0.96 0.78 11.87
N ILE A 100 -0.68 -0.34 11.20
CA ILE A 100 -1.63 -1.43 11.02
C ILE A 100 -1.32 -2.53 12.02
N SER A 101 -2.36 -3.02 12.69
CA SER A 101 -2.28 -4.12 13.64
C SER A 101 -3.48 -5.04 13.53
N THR A 102 -3.31 -6.29 13.95
CA THR A 102 -4.37 -7.29 14.03
C THR A 102 -3.96 -8.42 14.97
N ASN A 103 -4.92 -9.07 15.59
CA ASN A 103 -4.68 -10.33 16.31
C ASN A 103 -4.86 -11.56 15.42
N THR A 104 -5.55 -11.41 14.29
CA THR A 104 -5.72 -12.48 13.29
C THR A 104 -4.65 -12.32 12.22
N LYS A 105 -3.46 -12.86 12.48
CA LYS A 105 -2.28 -12.70 11.60
C LYS A 105 -2.55 -13.18 10.17
N GLU A 106 -3.32 -14.24 10.00
CA GLU A 106 -3.69 -14.79 8.70
C GLU A 106 -4.60 -13.85 7.88
N LEU A 107 -5.18 -12.83 8.53
CA LEU A 107 -5.96 -11.80 7.85
C LEU A 107 -5.08 -10.93 6.94
N VAL A 108 -3.84 -10.68 7.34
CA VAL A 108 -2.98 -9.75 6.62
C VAL A 108 -2.39 -10.41 5.37
N LYS A 109 -2.73 -9.85 4.21
CA LYS A 109 -2.17 -10.20 2.90
C LYS A 109 -1.12 -9.16 2.53
N VAL A 110 0.14 -9.44 2.90
CA VAL A 110 1.24 -8.46 2.79
C VAL A 110 1.44 -7.99 1.36
N GLU A 111 1.48 -8.92 0.39
CA GLU A 111 1.68 -8.61 -1.02
C GLU A 111 0.57 -7.67 -1.54
N ILE A 112 -0.69 -7.95 -1.17
CA ILE A 112 -1.84 -7.12 -1.57
C ILE A 112 -1.77 -5.74 -0.92
N LEU A 113 -1.38 -5.66 0.35
CA LEU A 113 -1.19 -4.39 1.03
C LEU A 113 -0.07 -3.56 0.39
N CYS A 114 1.06 -4.17 0.05
CA CYS A 114 2.16 -3.52 -0.65
C CYS A 114 1.70 -2.97 -2.00
N GLU A 115 1.00 -3.78 -2.80
CA GLU A 115 0.41 -3.36 -4.08
C GLU A 115 -0.52 -2.15 -3.90
N ILE A 116 -1.44 -2.20 -2.93
CA ILE A 116 -2.39 -1.12 -2.68
C ILE A 116 -1.69 0.16 -2.25
N VAL A 117 -0.76 0.09 -1.30
CA VAL A 117 -0.02 1.26 -0.81
C VAL A 117 0.86 1.85 -1.92
N GLY A 118 1.50 1.01 -2.75
CA GLY A 118 2.22 1.44 -3.94
C GLY A 118 1.30 2.19 -4.90
N ASN A 119 0.14 1.62 -5.22
CA ASN A 119 -0.84 2.23 -6.11
C ASN A 119 -1.38 3.57 -5.59
N ILE A 120 -1.65 3.69 -4.28
CA ILE A 120 -2.11 4.95 -3.66
C ILE A 120 -1.01 6.01 -3.66
N ASN A 121 0.23 5.59 -3.46
CA ASN A 121 1.40 6.47 -3.38
C ASN A 121 1.95 6.89 -4.75
N TYR A 122 1.58 6.19 -5.82
CA TYR A 122 1.99 6.61 -7.14
C TYR A 122 1.36 7.95 -7.50
N SER A 123 2.18 8.89 -7.88
CA SER A 123 1.77 10.18 -8.43
C SER A 123 2.84 10.68 -9.39
N PHE A 124 2.44 11.05 -10.59
CA PHE A 124 3.33 11.69 -11.55
C PHE A 124 3.55 13.15 -11.14
N ASP A 125 4.62 13.37 -10.38
CA ASP A 125 4.93 14.66 -9.75
C ASP A 125 6.18 15.33 -10.35
N GLU A 126 6.68 14.84 -11.50
CA GLU A 126 7.94 15.29 -12.08
C GLU A 126 7.94 16.80 -12.39
N PHE A 127 6.80 17.31 -12.88
CA PHE A 127 6.65 18.72 -13.24
C PHE A 127 5.85 19.55 -12.24
N LYS A 128 5.54 19.00 -11.07
CA LYS A 128 4.81 19.73 -10.03
C LYS A 128 5.76 20.42 -9.06
N GLU A 129 5.47 21.67 -8.72
CA GLU A 129 6.20 22.41 -7.69
C GLU A 129 6.06 21.75 -6.31
N LYS A 130 4.85 21.28 -5.99
CA LYS A 130 4.56 20.57 -4.74
C LYS A 130 4.28 19.11 -5.02
N LYS A 131 5.12 18.26 -4.45
CA LYS A 131 4.94 16.80 -4.54
C LYS A 131 3.75 16.33 -3.73
N SER A 132 3.12 15.27 -4.18
CA SER A 132 1.97 14.64 -3.50
C SER A 132 2.40 14.05 -2.16
N GLU A 133 1.55 14.23 -1.16
CA GLU A 133 1.75 13.64 0.15
C GLU A 133 1.50 12.13 0.10
N LYS A 134 2.44 11.36 0.64
CA LYS A 134 2.43 9.91 0.59
C LYS A 134 1.88 9.30 1.87
N LEU A 135 1.34 8.10 1.74
CA LEU A 135 0.92 7.25 2.84
C LEU A 135 2.11 6.41 3.29
N ASP A 136 2.50 6.55 4.57
CA ASP A 136 3.52 5.70 5.21
C ASP A 136 2.83 4.66 6.09
N VAL A 137 3.07 3.37 5.81
CA VAL A 137 2.45 2.26 6.52
C VAL A 137 3.50 1.45 7.25
N GLU A 138 3.26 1.26 8.55
CA GLU A 138 4.04 0.35 9.39
C GLU A 138 3.12 -0.72 10.00
N PHE A 139 3.69 -1.86 10.36
CA PHE A 139 2.97 -3.00 10.91
C PHE A 139 3.43 -3.30 12.32
N PHE A 140 2.49 -3.45 13.24
CA PHE A 140 2.79 -3.83 14.61
C PHE A 140 2.70 -5.35 14.77
N ASN A 141 3.83 -5.97 15.14
CA ASN A 141 3.96 -7.39 15.46
C ASN A 141 3.34 -8.34 14.42
N ILE A 142 3.49 -7.99 13.12
CA ILE A 142 3.05 -8.79 11.99
C ILE A 142 4.28 -9.28 11.23
N GLU A 143 4.38 -10.57 10.99
CA GLU A 143 5.45 -11.14 10.16
C GLU A 143 5.19 -10.79 8.69
N LEU A 144 6.16 -10.11 8.07
CA LEU A 144 6.07 -9.71 6.66
C LEU A 144 6.87 -10.69 5.79
N THR A 145 6.22 -11.74 5.33
CA THR A 145 6.78 -12.61 4.29
C THR A 145 6.75 -11.89 2.94
N ASN A 146 7.78 -12.09 2.10
CA ASN A 146 7.87 -11.55 0.74
C ASN A 146 7.78 -10.02 0.61
N LEU A 147 8.06 -9.27 1.68
CA LEU A 147 7.99 -7.80 1.64
C LEU A 147 8.97 -7.20 0.63
N GLU A 148 10.22 -7.69 0.59
CA GLU A 148 11.25 -7.19 -0.33
C GLU A 148 10.84 -7.38 -1.78
N GLU A 149 10.35 -8.56 -2.14
CA GLU A 149 9.86 -8.85 -3.48
C GLU A 149 8.69 -7.94 -3.86
N SER A 150 7.74 -7.75 -2.96
CA SER A 150 6.59 -6.85 -3.18
C SER A 150 7.01 -5.39 -3.38
N LEU A 151 8.03 -4.92 -2.67
CA LEU A 151 8.57 -3.57 -2.84
C LEU A 151 9.27 -3.41 -4.21
N ILE A 152 10.03 -4.42 -4.65
CA ILE A 152 10.67 -4.44 -5.98
C ILE A 152 9.60 -4.39 -7.09
N LEU A 153 8.52 -5.17 -6.95
CA LEU A 153 7.41 -5.15 -7.92
C LEU A 153 6.72 -3.78 -7.99
N ASN A 154 6.53 -3.10 -6.84
CA ASN A 154 6.01 -1.74 -6.83
C ASN A 154 6.96 -0.76 -7.54
N GLU A 155 8.25 -0.82 -7.28
CA GLU A 155 9.25 0.03 -7.93
C GLU A 155 9.25 -0.17 -9.46
N ALA A 156 9.24 -1.41 -9.93
CA ALA A 156 9.15 -1.73 -11.36
C ALA A 156 7.84 -1.20 -11.99
N THR A 157 6.73 -1.31 -11.25
CA THR A 157 5.43 -0.76 -11.68
C THR A 157 5.48 0.76 -11.78
N ASP A 158 6.09 1.44 -10.81
CA ASP A 158 6.22 2.91 -10.81
C ASP A 158 7.11 3.39 -11.94
N VAL A 159 8.22 2.70 -12.25
CA VAL A 159 9.06 2.97 -13.43
C VAL A 159 8.23 2.89 -14.72
N THR A 160 7.44 1.82 -14.87
CA THR A 160 6.59 1.64 -16.06
C THR A 160 5.54 2.75 -16.18
N ARG A 161 4.88 3.10 -15.09
CA ARG A 161 3.89 4.20 -15.08
C ARG A 161 4.51 5.54 -15.41
N ASN A 162 5.68 5.83 -14.85
CA ASN A 162 6.41 7.06 -15.17
C ASN A 162 6.71 7.17 -16.67
N LEU A 163 7.13 6.08 -17.33
CA LEU A 163 7.38 6.08 -18.77
C LEU A 163 6.11 6.34 -19.59
N VAL A 164 4.95 5.86 -19.11
CA VAL A 164 3.64 6.08 -19.77
C VAL A 164 3.14 7.51 -19.56
N ASP A 165 3.38 8.08 -18.38
CA ASP A 165 2.88 9.42 -18.02
C ASP A 165 3.73 10.56 -18.59
N LEU A 166 4.97 10.26 -19.03
CA LEU A 166 5.85 11.24 -19.67
C LEU A 166 5.27 11.73 -21.00
N PRO A 167 5.30 13.04 -21.29
CA PRO A 167 4.81 13.59 -22.54
C PRO A 167 5.70 13.22 -23.73
N ALA A 168 5.14 13.16 -24.94
CA ALA A 168 5.81 12.70 -26.16
C ALA A 168 7.03 13.54 -26.59
N ASN A 169 7.17 14.76 -26.11
CA ASN A 169 8.38 15.56 -26.32
C ASN A 169 9.56 15.12 -25.45
N ILE A 170 9.32 14.32 -24.42
CA ILE A 170 10.35 13.77 -23.53
C ILE A 170 10.55 12.28 -23.84
N ILE A 171 9.46 11.51 -23.92
CA ILE A 171 9.54 10.08 -24.22
C ILE A 171 9.09 9.82 -25.67
N ASN A 172 10.00 9.31 -26.45
CA ASN A 172 9.81 8.89 -27.83
C ASN A 172 10.63 7.61 -28.06
N PRO A 173 10.57 6.92 -29.22
CA PRO A 173 11.27 5.66 -29.39
C PRO A 173 12.77 5.71 -29.08
N ILE A 174 13.46 6.81 -29.41
CA ILE A 174 14.88 6.97 -29.16
C ILE A 174 15.16 7.10 -27.67
N THR A 175 14.48 8.05 -27.00
CA THR A 175 14.69 8.30 -25.57
C THR A 175 14.20 7.14 -24.69
N LEU A 176 13.18 6.38 -25.14
CA LEU A 176 12.75 5.14 -24.49
C LEU A 176 13.84 4.07 -24.57
N ALA A 177 14.49 3.91 -25.73
CA ALA A 177 15.60 2.97 -25.87
C ALA A 177 16.78 3.36 -24.99
N GLU A 178 17.16 4.65 -24.97
CA GLU A 178 18.20 5.19 -24.07
C GLU A 178 17.87 4.92 -22.60
N ARG A 179 16.65 5.22 -22.18
CA ARG A 179 16.20 4.96 -20.79
C ARG A 179 16.20 3.47 -20.45
N THR A 180 15.84 2.61 -21.40
CA THR A 180 15.89 1.16 -21.19
C THR A 180 17.34 0.67 -20.99
N VAL A 181 18.30 1.23 -21.75
CA VAL A 181 19.74 0.92 -21.56
C VAL A 181 20.23 1.38 -20.18
N GLU A 182 19.77 2.54 -19.69
CA GLU A 182 20.11 3.01 -18.34
C GLU A 182 19.55 2.07 -17.28
N LEU A 183 18.28 1.66 -17.41
CA LEU A 183 17.65 0.69 -16.50
C LEU A 183 18.37 -0.65 -16.51
N GLY A 184 18.81 -1.12 -17.69
CA GLY A 184 19.62 -2.34 -17.80
C GLY A 184 20.93 -2.27 -17.01
N LYS A 185 21.60 -1.11 -17.03
CA LYS A 185 22.82 -0.87 -16.22
C LYS A 185 22.52 -0.77 -14.73
N GLU A 186 21.42 -0.11 -14.36
CA GLU A 186 21.00 0.11 -12.97
C GLU A 186 20.59 -1.21 -12.30
N PHE A 187 19.79 -2.03 -13.00
CA PHE A 187 19.21 -3.27 -12.46
C PHE A 187 19.89 -4.55 -12.91
N GLY A 188 20.94 -4.46 -13.73
CA GLY A 188 21.80 -5.60 -14.08
C GLY A 188 21.20 -6.55 -15.12
N PHE A 189 20.38 -6.08 -16.06
CA PHE A 189 19.90 -6.88 -17.18
C PHE A 189 20.48 -6.41 -18.52
N GLU A 190 20.61 -7.33 -19.48
CA GLU A 190 21.12 -7.03 -20.82
C GLU A 190 20.05 -6.37 -21.67
N VAL A 191 20.46 -5.36 -22.44
CA VAL A 191 19.57 -4.62 -23.36
C VAL A 191 20.21 -4.60 -24.76
N GLU A 192 19.46 -5.05 -25.75
CA GLU A 192 19.76 -4.90 -27.16
C GLU A 192 18.79 -3.91 -27.80
N VAL A 193 19.31 -2.87 -28.43
CA VAL A 193 18.53 -1.88 -29.17
C VAL A 193 18.63 -2.18 -30.66
N LEU A 194 17.51 -2.43 -31.31
CA LEU A 194 17.43 -2.65 -32.75
C LEU A 194 17.13 -1.31 -33.45
N ASP A 195 18.04 -0.87 -34.29
CA ASP A 195 17.81 0.30 -35.16
C ASP A 195 16.97 -0.05 -36.39
N ASP A 196 16.61 0.94 -37.17
CA ASP A 196 15.77 0.81 -38.36
C ASP A 196 16.32 -0.19 -39.39
N ASN A 197 17.65 -0.21 -39.58
CA ASN A 197 18.30 -1.13 -40.51
C ASN A 197 18.16 -2.57 -40.03
N LYS A 198 18.38 -2.77 -38.74
CA LYS A 198 18.28 -4.11 -38.11
C LYS A 198 16.85 -4.64 -38.09
N ILE A 199 15.88 -3.78 -37.85
CA ILE A 199 14.45 -4.11 -37.93
C ILE A 199 14.08 -4.59 -39.33
N GLN A 200 14.57 -3.91 -40.39
CA GLN A 200 14.37 -4.31 -41.77
C GLN A 200 15.03 -5.66 -42.08
N GLU A 201 16.32 -5.82 -41.72
CA GLU A 201 17.08 -7.06 -41.93
C GLU A 201 16.36 -8.28 -41.31
N LEU A 202 15.74 -8.07 -40.13
CA LEU A 202 15.00 -9.11 -39.42
C LEU A 202 13.58 -9.32 -39.96
N GLY A 203 13.13 -8.56 -40.94
CA GLY A 203 11.81 -8.67 -41.56
C GLY A 203 10.66 -8.26 -40.64
N MET A 204 10.91 -7.38 -39.66
CA MET A 204 9.91 -6.90 -38.72
C MET A 204 9.04 -5.79 -39.33
N ASN A 205 8.37 -6.08 -40.46
CA ASN A 205 7.69 -5.09 -41.31
C ASN A 205 6.58 -4.30 -40.60
N LEU A 206 5.92 -4.88 -39.59
CA LEU A 206 4.88 -4.19 -38.80
C LEU A 206 5.46 -3.10 -37.88
N LEU A 207 6.74 -3.17 -37.53
CA LEU A 207 7.40 -2.14 -36.74
C LEU A 207 8.00 -1.04 -37.63
N TYR A 208 8.22 -1.35 -38.90
CA TYR A 208 8.83 -0.44 -39.86
C TYR A 208 7.78 0.40 -40.64
N SER A 209 6.52 0.03 -40.56
CA SER A 209 5.43 0.77 -41.23
C SER A 209 4.99 1.96 -40.35
#